data_5b2f66fae82adb12c5b6d0e0774094e4
#
_entry.id   5b2f66fae82adb12c5b6d0e0774094e4
#
_cell.length_a   1.000
_cell.length_b   1.000
_cell.length_c   1.000
_cell.angle_alpha   90.00
_cell.angle_beta   90.00
_cell.angle_gamma   90.00
#
_symmetry.space_group_name_H-M   'P 1'
#
loop_
_entity.id
_entity.type
_entity.pdbx_description
1 polymer ?
#
loop_
_entity_poly.entity_id
_entity_poly.type
_entity_poly.pdbx_seq_one_letter_code
_entity_poly.pdbx_strand_id
1 'polypeptide(L)'
;MNIDATILGAGVAGLSVAAELSARGARVRLIDPEGAPGPAACSWWAAGMLAPLCEGETAEEPVVRLGGEAAAWWQAAGAAVTQAGTLVVALDRDRGELNRFARRTGGYETLDRAGVGALEPELPDRFASALHFVSEAHMDPRAALETLQRTLAARGVRIERAAAPQGQIIDCRGLAARDRLPGLRGVRGEMAVLRAPGVGINRTVRLLHPRHPLYIVPRGDGIYMLGATQIESEGRGPASLRSVVELLNAAYALHPGLAEAQVLEIGADARPAFADNLPRIVRQEDRIHVNGLFRHGYLLAPALARMTADWVLEGKTSEFLQ
;
A
#
# COMPACT_ATOMS: atom_id res chain seq x y z
N MET A 1 -21.32 -3.04 28.31
CA MET A 1 -20.92 -4.27 27.57
C MET A 1 -19.41 -4.36 27.63
N ASN A 2 -18.85 -5.52 27.95
CA ASN A 2 -17.40 -5.68 27.98
C ASN A 2 -16.81 -5.63 26.56
N ILE A 3 -15.74 -4.89 26.34
CA ILE A 3 -14.96 -4.86 25.10
C ILE A 3 -13.95 -6.01 25.12
N ASP A 4 -13.87 -6.78 24.04
CA ASP A 4 -12.96 -7.91 23.94
C ASP A 4 -11.56 -7.47 23.49
N ALA A 5 -11.50 -6.48 22.56
CA ALA A 5 -10.24 -5.91 22.08
C ALA A 5 -10.34 -4.40 21.83
N THR A 6 -9.27 -3.68 22.16
CA THR A 6 -9.10 -2.27 21.79
C THR A 6 -7.95 -2.12 20.80
N ILE A 7 -8.24 -1.60 19.61
CA ILE A 7 -7.26 -1.30 18.58
C ILE A 7 -6.85 0.17 18.68
N LEU A 8 -5.56 0.45 18.69
CA LEU A 8 -4.99 1.79 18.67
C LEU A 8 -4.45 2.10 17.27
N GLY A 9 -4.95 3.17 16.64
CA GLY A 9 -4.62 3.60 15.29
C GLY A 9 -5.61 3.13 14.23
N ALA A 10 -6.13 4.09 13.43
CA ALA A 10 -7.09 3.86 12.35
C ALA A 10 -6.45 3.96 10.95
N GLY A 11 -5.18 3.60 10.83
CA GLY A 11 -4.52 3.35 9.55
C GLY A 11 -4.94 2.00 8.96
N VAL A 12 -4.34 1.62 7.83
CA VAL A 12 -4.68 0.38 7.12
C VAL A 12 -4.58 -0.86 8.00
N ALA A 13 -3.55 -0.97 8.85
CA ALA A 13 -3.39 -2.11 9.75
C ALA A 13 -4.53 -2.18 10.79
N GLY A 14 -4.78 -1.07 11.49
CA GLY A 14 -5.79 -1.04 12.55
C GLY A 14 -7.21 -1.25 12.04
N LEU A 15 -7.57 -0.63 10.92
CA LEU A 15 -8.88 -0.84 10.30
C LEU A 15 -9.07 -2.28 9.82
N SER A 16 -8.03 -2.90 9.22
CA SER A 16 -8.11 -4.30 8.78
C SER A 16 -8.24 -5.25 9.96
N VAL A 17 -7.46 -5.05 11.05
CA VAL A 17 -7.56 -5.85 12.28
C VAL A 17 -8.94 -5.69 12.92
N ALA A 18 -9.46 -4.47 13.00
CA ALA A 18 -10.81 -4.22 13.53
C ALA A 18 -11.89 -4.89 12.68
N ALA A 19 -11.77 -4.83 11.34
CA ALA A 19 -12.69 -5.47 10.43
C ALA A 19 -12.71 -6.99 10.60
N GLU A 20 -11.53 -7.60 10.71
CA GLU A 20 -11.40 -9.05 10.86
C GLU A 20 -11.95 -9.54 12.20
N LEU A 21 -11.57 -8.91 13.32
CA LEU A 21 -12.05 -9.25 14.65
C LEU A 21 -13.57 -9.07 14.77
N SER A 22 -14.10 -7.94 14.30
CA SER A 22 -15.55 -7.69 14.35
C SER A 22 -16.36 -8.63 13.45
N ALA A 23 -15.80 -9.05 12.30
CA ALA A 23 -16.42 -10.05 11.44
C ALA A 23 -16.55 -11.42 12.11
N ARG A 24 -15.63 -11.75 13.02
CA ARG A 24 -15.64 -12.98 13.82
C ARG A 24 -16.40 -12.84 15.15
N GLY A 25 -17.13 -11.76 15.33
CA GLY A 25 -18.02 -11.57 16.49
C GLY A 25 -17.36 -10.94 17.73
N ALA A 26 -16.10 -10.55 17.67
CA ALA A 26 -15.46 -9.83 18.78
C ALA A 26 -16.03 -8.41 18.92
N ARG A 27 -16.21 -7.96 20.17
CA ARG A 27 -16.60 -6.58 20.49
C ARG A 27 -15.37 -5.70 20.50
N VAL A 28 -15.22 -4.90 19.46
CA VAL A 28 -14.04 -4.10 19.18
C VAL A 28 -14.28 -2.64 19.54
N ARG A 29 -13.27 -2.01 20.17
CA ARG A 29 -13.12 -0.56 20.28
C ARG A 29 -11.98 -0.12 19.40
N LEU A 30 -12.14 0.97 18.64
CA LEU A 30 -11.10 1.54 17.78
C LEU A 30 -10.82 2.98 18.22
N ILE A 31 -9.58 3.28 18.56
CA ILE A 31 -9.15 4.58 19.06
C ILE A 31 -8.10 5.17 18.13
N ASP A 32 -8.38 6.38 17.64
CA ASP A 32 -7.42 7.18 16.86
C ASP A 32 -7.65 8.67 17.13
N PRO A 33 -6.62 9.45 17.47
CA PRO A 33 -6.77 10.88 17.79
C PRO A 33 -7.42 11.71 16.68
N GLU A 34 -7.25 11.32 15.41
CA GLU A 34 -7.86 12.00 14.28
C GLU A 34 -9.36 11.72 14.13
N GLY A 35 -9.84 10.59 14.68
CA GLY A 35 -11.25 10.19 14.62
C GLY A 35 -11.73 9.73 13.25
N ALA A 36 -10.86 9.71 12.25
CA ALA A 36 -11.11 9.24 10.90
C ALA A 36 -9.80 8.91 10.18
N PRO A 37 -9.80 8.03 9.15
CA PRO A 37 -8.67 7.90 8.25
C PRO A 37 -8.35 9.23 7.57
N GLY A 38 -7.06 9.56 7.46
CA GLY A 38 -6.68 10.84 6.90
C GLY A 38 -5.16 11.02 6.72
N PRO A 39 -4.72 12.23 6.34
CA PRO A 39 -3.35 12.54 5.97
C PRO A 39 -2.34 12.42 7.14
N ALA A 40 -2.82 12.28 8.37
CA ALA A 40 -1.98 11.99 9.52
C ALA A 40 -1.46 10.54 9.55
N ALA A 41 -1.98 9.66 8.70
CA ALA A 41 -1.53 8.27 8.59
C ALA A 41 -0.81 8.02 7.27
N CYS A 42 0.34 7.32 7.28
CA CYS A 42 1.09 7.02 6.06
C CYS A 42 0.29 6.20 5.03
N SER A 43 -0.70 5.43 5.46
CA SER A 43 -1.60 4.70 4.58
C SER A 43 -2.46 5.58 3.67
N TRP A 44 -2.73 6.84 4.05
CA TRP A 44 -3.42 7.81 3.20
C TRP A 44 -2.64 8.16 1.92
N TRP A 45 -1.32 8.10 2.01
CA TRP A 45 -0.38 8.47 0.94
C TRP A 45 0.06 7.28 0.09
N ALA A 46 -0.57 6.12 0.25
CA ALA A 46 -0.25 4.93 -0.51
C ALA A 46 -0.82 4.96 -1.94
N ALA A 47 -0.22 4.18 -2.83
CA ALA A 47 -0.68 4.03 -4.21
C ALA A 47 -1.89 3.09 -4.35
N GLY A 48 -2.02 2.12 -3.47
CA GLY A 48 -3.08 1.11 -3.57
C GLY A 48 -2.80 0.01 -4.57
N MET A 49 -1.53 -0.21 -4.91
CA MET A 49 -1.13 -1.37 -5.72
C MET A 49 -1.30 -2.67 -4.91
N LEU A 50 -1.95 -3.66 -5.51
CA LEU A 50 -2.06 -5.03 -5.03
C LEU A 50 -1.26 -5.90 -5.99
N ALA A 51 0.07 -5.77 -5.90
CA ALA A 51 1.05 -6.22 -6.89
C ALA A 51 2.12 -7.14 -6.25
N PRO A 52 1.72 -8.30 -5.69
CA PRO A 52 2.63 -9.15 -4.94
C PRO A 52 3.78 -9.69 -5.76
N LEU A 53 3.53 -10.04 -7.03
CA LEU A 53 4.55 -10.62 -7.90
C LEU A 53 5.63 -9.61 -8.27
N CYS A 54 5.24 -8.36 -8.54
CA CYS A 54 6.16 -7.26 -8.79
C CYS A 54 7.03 -6.94 -7.56
N GLU A 55 6.48 -7.06 -6.34
CA GLU A 55 7.24 -6.84 -5.11
C GLU A 55 8.33 -7.90 -4.92
N GLY A 56 8.19 -9.10 -5.49
CA GLY A 56 9.19 -10.18 -5.47
C GLY A 56 10.56 -9.80 -6.06
N GLU A 57 10.68 -8.65 -6.76
CA GLU A 57 11.99 -8.15 -7.20
C GLU A 57 12.94 -7.89 -6.02
N THR A 58 12.41 -7.41 -4.90
CA THR A 58 13.20 -6.98 -3.74
C THR A 58 12.65 -7.42 -2.40
N ALA A 59 11.42 -7.91 -2.35
CA ALA A 59 10.79 -8.38 -1.12
C ALA A 59 11.00 -9.88 -0.91
N GLU A 60 10.96 -10.29 0.35
CA GLU A 60 11.05 -11.68 0.76
C GLU A 60 9.80 -12.48 0.33
N GLU A 61 9.94 -13.79 0.20
CA GLU A 61 8.88 -14.73 -0.23
C GLU A 61 7.54 -14.55 0.51
N PRO A 62 7.51 -14.37 1.85
CA PRO A 62 6.24 -14.20 2.56
C PRO A 62 5.42 -12.99 2.08
N VAL A 63 6.07 -11.92 1.61
CA VAL A 63 5.38 -10.75 1.05
C VAL A 63 4.64 -11.12 -0.23
N VAL A 64 5.27 -11.89 -1.10
CA VAL A 64 4.67 -12.35 -2.37
C VAL A 64 3.51 -13.29 -2.11
N ARG A 65 3.72 -14.31 -1.30
CA ARG A 65 2.74 -15.36 -1.01
C ARG A 65 1.51 -14.80 -0.31
N LEU A 66 1.70 -14.09 0.80
CA LEU A 66 0.59 -13.53 1.58
C LEU A 66 -0.07 -12.34 0.88
N GLY A 67 0.70 -11.58 0.12
CA GLY A 67 0.17 -10.51 -0.72
C GLY A 67 -0.80 -11.00 -1.80
N GLY A 68 -0.68 -12.26 -2.22
CA GLY A 68 -1.60 -12.89 -3.17
C GLY A 68 -3.05 -12.95 -2.68
N GLU A 69 -3.28 -12.92 -1.37
CA GLU A 69 -4.62 -12.92 -0.76
C GLU A 69 -5.30 -11.53 -0.79
N ALA A 70 -4.52 -10.46 -1.00
CA ALA A 70 -4.97 -9.10 -0.73
C ALA A 70 -6.17 -8.67 -1.60
N ALA A 71 -6.11 -8.90 -2.91
CA ALA A 71 -7.17 -8.45 -3.82
C ALA A 71 -8.54 -9.05 -3.45
N ALA A 72 -8.59 -10.35 -3.19
CA ALA A 72 -9.82 -11.04 -2.79
C ALA A 72 -10.35 -10.54 -1.44
N TRP A 73 -9.45 -10.31 -0.47
CA TRP A 73 -9.85 -9.80 0.84
C TRP A 73 -10.43 -8.38 0.74
N TRP A 74 -9.78 -7.48 -0.02
CA TRP A 74 -10.27 -6.12 -0.19
C TRP A 74 -11.62 -6.07 -0.89
N GLN A 75 -11.84 -6.92 -1.91
CA GLN A 75 -13.14 -7.08 -2.56
C GLN A 75 -14.22 -7.56 -1.59
N ALA A 76 -13.90 -8.58 -0.78
CA ALA A 76 -14.83 -9.09 0.24
C ALA A 76 -15.14 -8.05 1.34
N ALA A 77 -14.18 -7.16 1.64
CA ALA A 77 -14.37 -6.04 2.55
C ALA A 77 -15.16 -4.86 1.93
N GLY A 78 -15.53 -4.96 0.65
CA GLY A 78 -16.34 -3.99 -0.07
C GLY A 78 -15.56 -2.90 -0.81
N ALA A 79 -14.24 -2.99 -0.87
CA ALA A 79 -13.44 -2.04 -1.64
C ALA A 79 -13.56 -2.29 -3.15
N ALA A 80 -13.57 -1.23 -3.94
CA ALA A 80 -13.50 -1.31 -5.38
C ALA A 80 -12.06 -1.67 -5.81
N VAL A 81 -11.86 -2.92 -6.24
CA VAL A 81 -10.56 -3.43 -6.72
C VAL A 81 -10.61 -3.60 -8.23
N THR A 82 -9.67 -2.98 -8.93
CA THR A 82 -9.52 -3.08 -10.39
C THR A 82 -8.49 -4.15 -10.71
N GLN A 83 -8.92 -5.25 -11.31
CA GLN A 83 -8.07 -6.36 -11.74
C GLN A 83 -7.64 -6.15 -13.21
N ALA A 84 -6.74 -5.21 -13.44
CA ALA A 84 -6.26 -4.87 -14.78
C ALA A 84 -4.81 -5.31 -15.05
N GLY A 85 -4.18 -5.96 -14.07
CA GLY A 85 -2.76 -6.30 -14.11
C GLY A 85 -1.85 -5.12 -13.83
N THR A 86 -0.54 -5.41 -13.81
CA THR A 86 0.53 -4.40 -13.73
C THR A 86 1.41 -4.53 -14.97
N LEU A 87 1.70 -3.41 -15.63
CA LEU A 87 2.62 -3.33 -16.73
C LEU A 87 3.97 -2.77 -16.25
N VAL A 88 5.04 -3.53 -16.42
CA VAL A 88 6.40 -3.07 -16.08
C VAL A 88 7.15 -2.76 -17.36
N VAL A 89 7.64 -1.52 -17.47
CA VAL A 89 8.28 -0.99 -18.66
C VAL A 89 9.64 -0.36 -18.34
N ALA A 90 10.50 -0.29 -19.32
CA ALA A 90 11.75 0.47 -19.29
C ALA A 90 11.96 1.18 -20.63
N LEU A 91 12.58 2.36 -20.60
CA LEU A 91 13.03 3.01 -21.83
C LEU A 91 14.07 2.13 -22.53
N ASP A 92 14.18 2.23 -23.86
CA ASP A 92 15.09 1.39 -24.66
C ASP A 92 16.54 1.43 -24.14
N ARG A 93 17.02 2.60 -23.73
CA ARG A 93 18.35 2.78 -23.13
C ARG A 93 18.52 2.04 -21.78
N ASP A 94 17.42 1.78 -21.07
CA ASP A 94 17.37 1.16 -19.75
C ASP A 94 16.84 -0.30 -19.82
N ARG A 95 16.82 -0.92 -21.00
CA ARG A 95 16.31 -2.29 -21.25
C ARG A 95 16.97 -3.34 -20.35
N GLY A 96 18.20 -3.08 -19.91
CA GLY A 96 18.89 -3.93 -18.92
C GLY A 96 18.15 -4.04 -17.59
N GLU A 97 17.43 -2.99 -17.19
CA GLU A 97 16.62 -2.98 -15.95
C GLU A 97 15.41 -3.92 -16.08
N LEU A 98 14.74 -3.93 -17.24
CA LEU A 98 13.63 -4.84 -17.50
C LEU A 98 14.08 -6.31 -17.46
N ASN A 99 15.24 -6.62 -18.06
CA ASN A 99 15.81 -7.95 -18.00
C ASN A 99 16.22 -8.36 -16.59
N ARG A 100 16.72 -7.42 -15.78
CA ARG A 100 17.08 -7.67 -14.38
C ARG A 100 15.83 -7.97 -13.55
N PHE A 101 14.78 -7.17 -13.74
CA PHE A 101 13.48 -7.35 -13.08
C PHE A 101 12.88 -8.72 -13.42
N ALA A 102 12.88 -9.09 -14.71
CA ALA A 102 12.37 -10.37 -15.18
C ALA A 102 13.07 -11.57 -14.52
N ARG A 103 14.39 -11.50 -14.29
CA ARG A 103 15.14 -12.58 -13.61
C ARG A 103 14.85 -12.72 -12.14
N ARG A 104 14.31 -11.68 -11.48
CA ARG A 104 14.03 -11.66 -10.04
C ARG A 104 12.56 -11.91 -9.70
N THR A 105 11.69 -11.85 -10.70
CA THR A 105 10.25 -12.02 -10.55
C THR A 105 9.75 -13.19 -11.37
N GLY A 106 8.48 -13.55 -11.21
CA GLY A 106 7.82 -14.61 -11.98
C GLY A 106 6.34 -14.31 -12.14
N GLY A 107 5.62 -15.13 -12.94
CA GLY A 107 4.18 -14.98 -13.13
C GLY A 107 3.78 -13.83 -14.06
N TYR A 108 4.65 -13.43 -14.96
CA TYR A 108 4.41 -12.41 -15.98
C TYR A 108 4.37 -13.00 -17.38
N GLU A 109 3.73 -12.25 -18.29
CA GLU A 109 3.82 -12.42 -19.73
C GLU A 109 4.76 -11.37 -20.31
N THR A 110 5.62 -11.77 -21.26
CA THR A 110 6.44 -10.81 -21.99
C THR A 110 5.67 -10.29 -23.19
N LEU A 111 5.56 -8.97 -23.29
CA LEU A 111 4.88 -8.30 -24.39
C LEU A 111 5.90 -7.62 -25.31
N ASP A 112 5.65 -7.69 -26.60
CA ASP A 112 6.26 -6.84 -27.61
C ASP A 112 5.50 -5.50 -27.75
N ARG A 113 5.93 -4.65 -28.67
CA ARG A 113 5.29 -3.35 -28.95
C ARG A 113 3.79 -3.49 -29.27
N ALA A 114 3.40 -4.51 -30.04
CA ALA A 114 2.00 -4.73 -30.39
C ALA A 114 1.17 -5.13 -29.17
N GLY A 115 1.72 -6.01 -28.33
CA GLY A 115 1.11 -6.39 -27.05
C GLY A 115 0.97 -5.21 -26.08
N VAL A 116 1.99 -4.34 -25.99
CA VAL A 116 1.91 -3.10 -25.21
C VAL A 116 0.78 -2.21 -25.71
N GLY A 117 0.69 -1.99 -27.03
CA GLY A 117 -0.35 -1.17 -27.66
C GLY A 117 -1.76 -1.75 -27.51
N ALA A 118 -1.89 -3.07 -27.48
CA ALA A 118 -3.18 -3.72 -27.22
C ALA A 118 -3.71 -3.47 -25.80
N LEU A 119 -2.80 -3.37 -24.81
CA LEU A 119 -3.14 -3.12 -23.43
C LEU A 119 -3.25 -1.63 -23.06
N GLU A 120 -2.30 -0.83 -23.56
CA GLU A 120 -2.19 0.62 -23.31
C GLU A 120 -1.84 1.33 -24.62
N PRO A 121 -2.85 1.74 -25.40
CA PRO A 121 -2.65 2.26 -26.78
C PRO A 121 -1.72 3.48 -26.87
N GLU A 122 -1.59 4.25 -25.79
CA GLU A 122 -0.77 5.47 -25.75
C GLU A 122 0.71 5.23 -25.40
N LEU A 123 1.12 3.99 -25.07
CA LEU A 123 2.48 3.67 -24.64
C LEU A 123 3.42 3.09 -25.70
N PRO A 124 2.97 2.48 -26.83
CA PRO A 124 3.85 1.67 -27.71
C PRO A 124 4.97 2.45 -28.39
N ASP A 125 4.81 3.75 -28.59
CA ASP A 125 5.86 4.58 -29.21
C ASP A 125 7.09 4.75 -28.34
N ARG A 126 6.94 4.58 -27.02
CA ARG A 126 8.03 4.73 -26.06
C ARG A 126 8.60 3.41 -25.57
N PHE A 127 7.82 2.33 -25.61
CA PHE A 127 8.18 1.05 -25.03
C PHE A 127 8.04 -0.08 -26.03
N ALA A 128 9.18 -0.64 -26.44
CA ALA A 128 9.22 -1.75 -27.40
C ALA A 128 8.86 -3.10 -26.78
N SER A 129 8.91 -3.21 -25.47
CA SER A 129 8.58 -4.43 -24.71
C SER A 129 8.17 -4.11 -23.28
N ALA A 130 7.42 -5.02 -22.67
CA ALA A 130 6.98 -4.91 -21.28
C ALA A 130 6.87 -6.30 -20.63
N LEU A 131 6.79 -6.33 -19.30
CA LEU A 131 6.33 -7.49 -18.53
C LEU A 131 4.92 -7.18 -18.01
N HIS A 132 3.97 -8.06 -18.28
CA HIS A 132 2.59 -7.93 -17.84
C HIS A 132 2.27 -8.96 -16.77
N PHE A 133 1.99 -8.50 -15.58
CA PHE A 133 1.57 -9.31 -14.43
C PHE A 133 0.04 -9.34 -14.37
N VAL A 134 -0.56 -10.26 -15.10
CA VAL A 134 -2.02 -10.34 -15.36
C VAL A 134 -2.85 -10.42 -14.07
N SER A 135 -2.38 -11.16 -13.07
CA SER A 135 -3.11 -11.41 -11.81
C SER A 135 -3.08 -10.26 -10.81
N GLU A 136 -2.30 -9.22 -11.08
CA GLU A 136 -2.18 -8.09 -10.18
C GLU A 136 -3.34 -7.09 -10.33
N ALA A 137 -3.53 -6.31 -9.29
CA ALA A 137 -4.65 -5.39 -9.18
C ALA A 137 -4.23 -4.05 -8.55
N HIS A 138 -5.15 -3.12 -8.55
CA HIS A 138 -5.00 -1.87 -7.80
C HIS A 138 -6.36 -1.38 -7.28
N MET A 139 -6.33 -0.43 -6.37
CA MET A 139 -7.52 0.23 -5.83
C MET A 139 -7.18 1.65 -5.38
N ASP A 140 -8.20 2.47 -5.12
CA ASP A 140 -8.00 3.71 -4.38
C ASP A 140 -7.89 3.41 -2.88
N PRO A 141 -6.71 3.61 -2.24
CA PRO A 141 -6.53 3.32 -0.83
C PRO A 141 -7.37 4.21 0.09
N ARG A 142 -7.64 5.46 -0.30
CA ARG A 142 -8.48 6.39 0.49
C ARG A 142 -9.92 5.90 0.52
N ALA A 143 -10.48 5.57 -0.63
CA ALA A 143 -11.81 4.98 -0.74
C ALA A 143 -11.90 3.63 -0.02
N ALA A 144 -10.84 2.82 -0.03
CA ALA A 144 -10.78 1.55 0.69
C ALA A 144 -10.81 1.75 2.22
N LEU A 145 -10.04 2.73 2.76
CA LEU A 145 -10.08 3.06 4.19
C LEU A 145 -11.47 3.56 4.63
N GLU A 146 -12.08 4.45 3.84
CA GLU A 146 -13.44 4.94 4.08
C GLU A 146 -14.48 3.80 4.03
N THR A 147 -14.30 2.85 3.13
CA THR A 147 -15.17 1.67 3.04
C THR A 147 -15.05 0.80 4.28
N LEU A 148 -13.83 0.51 4.77
CA LEU A 148 -13.64 -0.20 6.03
C LEU A 148 -14.27 0.55 7.20
N GLN A 149 -14.09 1.86 7.28
CA GLN A 149 -14.71 2.69 8.34
C GLN A 149 -16.24 2.59 8.32
N ARG A 150 -16.86 2.67 7.13
CA ARG A 150 -18.32 2.51 6.98
C ARG A 150 -18.78 1.12 7.38
N THR A 151 -18.07 0.08 6.96
CA THR A 151 -18.37 -1.31 7.32
C THR A 151 -18.27 -1.54 8.82
N LEU A 152 -17.26 -1.00 9.47
CA LEU A 152 -17.10 -1.03 10.92
C LEU A 152 -18.22 -0.29 11.64
N ALA A 153 -18.57 0.91 11.17
CA ALA A 153 -19.68 1.70 11.73
C ALA A 153 -21.03 0.95 11.64
N ALA A 154 -21.29 0.25 10.54
CA ALA A 154 -22.49 -0.59 10.38
C ALA A 154 -22.52 -1.76 11.38
N ARG A 155 -21.35 -2.24 11.86
CA ARG A 155 -21.21 -3.24 12.94
C ARG A 155 -21.15 -2.62 14.35
N GLY A 156 -21.40 -1.31 14.47
CA GLY A 156 -21.37 -0.59 15.74
C GLY A 156 -19.98 -0.18 16.24
N VAL A 157 -18.92 -0.40 15.45
CA VAL A 157 -17.56 0.02 15.79
C VAL A 157 -17.29 1.40 15.19
N ARG A 158 -17.11 2.40 16.06
CA ARG A 158 -16.77 3.77 15.67
C ARG A 158 -15.35 4.11 16.08
N ILE A 159 -14.72 5.04 15.36
CA ILE A 159 -13.41 5.56 15.73
C ILE A 159 -13.61 6.60 16.84
N GLU A 160 -13.11 6.32 18.03
CA GLU A 160 -13.11 7.22 19.17
C GLU A 160 -11.81 8.03 19.20
N ARG A 161 -11.87 9.34 19.41
CA ARG A 161 -10.67 10.19 19.46
C ARG A 161 -9.85 9.98 20.72
N ALA A 162 -10.54 9.70 21.82
CA ALA A 162 -9.94 9.39 23.12
C ALA A 162 -10.89 8.49 23.92
N ALA A 163 -10.37 7.37 24.40
CA ALA A 163 -11.08 6.47 25.30
C ALA A 163 -10.06 5.67 26.11
N ALA A 164 -10.47 5.17 27.28
CA ALA A 164 -9.66 4.21 28.03
C ALA A 164 -9.69 2.84 27.30
N PRO A 165 -8.54 2.23 27.00
CA PRO A 165 -8.49 0.89 26.42
C PRO A 165 -9.15 -0.13 27.36
N GLN A 166 -9.80 -1.13 26.78
CA GLN A 166 -10.44 -2.26 27.48
C GLN A 166 -10.16 -3.56 26.71
N GLY A 167 -10.13 -4.69 27.41
CA GLY A 167 -9.81 -5.97 26.81
C GLY A 167 -8.37 -6.05 26.31
N GLN A 168 -8.12 -6.90 25.30
CA GLN A 168 -6.78 -7.02 24.70
C GLN A 168 -6.45 -5.74 23.92
N ILE A 169 -5.32 -5.12 24.23
CA ILE A 169 -4.83 -3.95 23.47
C ILE A 169 -4.05 -4.43 22.26
N ILE A 170 -4.42 -3.92 21.07
CA ILE A 170 -3.74 -4.18 19.80
C ILE A 170 -3.26 -2.84 19.24
N ASP A 171 -1.95 -2.63 19.25
CA ASP A 171 -1.30 -1.38 18.87
C ASP A 171 -0.92 -1.38 17.37
N CYS A 172 -1.69 -0.65 16.57
CA CYS A 172 -1.50 -0.45 15.13
C CYS A 172 -1.13 1.00 14.77
N ARG A 173 -0.52 1.76 15.70
CA ARG A 173 -0.23 3.20 15.53
C ARG A 173 0.88 3.51 14.50
N GLY A 174 1.35 2.53 13.74
CA GLY A 174 2.41 2.74 12.76
C GLY A 174 3.68 3.28 13.43
N LEU A 175 4.32 4.30 12.84
CA LEU A 175 5.58 4.84 13.38
C LEU A 175 5.44 5.44 14.79
N ALA A 176 4.25 5.86 15.20
CA ALA A 176 4.03 6.36 16.55
C ALA A 176 4.18 5.27 17.65
N ALA A 177 4.06 3.98 17.29
CA ALA A 177 4.28 2.88 18.23
C ALA A 177 5.76 2.69 18.63
N ARG A 178 6.68 3.47 18.07
CA ARG A 178 8.11 3.45 18.38
C ARG A 178 8.42 3.81 19.86
N ASP A 179 7.51 4.50 20.51
CA ASP A 179 7.57 4.76 21.95
C ASP A 179 7.61 3.48 22.80
N ARG A 180 7.09 2.37 22.25
CA ARG A 180 7.01 1.06 22.93
C ARG A 180 7.61 -0.09 22.14
N LEU A 181 7.74 0.04 20.83
CA LEU A 181 8.23 -1.01 19.93
C LEU A 181 9.64 -0.67 19.40
N PRO A 182 10.70 -1.12 20.09
CA PRO A 182 12.08 -0.81 19.68
C PRO A 182 12.41 -1.44 18.32
N GLY A 183 13.36 -0.83 17.61
CA GLY A 183 13.79 -1.30 16.28
C GLY A 183 12.89 -0.86 15.12
N LEU A 184 11.78 -0.19 15.40
CA LEU A 184 10.94 0.41 14.35
C LEU A 184 11.61 1.69 13.83
N ARG A 185 11.78 1.78 12.50
CA ARG A 185 12.36 2.92 11.78
C ARG A 185 11.37 3.50 10.79
N GLY A 186 11.60 4.73 10.37
CA GLY A 186 10.82 5.39 9.33
C GLY A 186 11.49 5.28 7.97
N VAL A 187 10.72 4.94 6.93
CA VAL A 187 11.16 5.05 5.53
C VAL A 187 10.23 6.00 4.81
N ARG A 188 10.73 7.20 4.55
CA ARG A 188 9.97 8.28 3.93
C ARG A 188 9.64 7.95 2.48
N GLY A 189 8.39 8.20 2.10
CA GLY A 189 7.92 8.16 0.73
C GLY A 189 7.21 9.44 0.36
N GLU A 190 7.47 9.94 -0.83
CA GLU A 190 6.85 11.13 -1.39
C GLU A 190 6.13 10.74 -2.67
N MET A 191 4.97 11.35 -2.89
CA MET A 191 4.05 11.03 -3.98
C MET A 191 3.37 12.28 -4.52
N ALA A 192 2.79 12.17 -5.71
CA ALA A 192 1.95 13.22 -6.29
C ALA A 192 0.64 12.63 -6.82
N VAL A 193 -0.43 13.44 -6.76
CA VAL A 193 -1.69 13.15 -7.44
C VAL A 193 -1.83 14.14 -8.59
N LEU A 194 -2.05 13.62 -9.79
CA LEU A 194 -2.20 14.39 -11.01
C LEU A 194 -3.61 14.23 -11.58
N ARG A 195 -4.06 15.26 -12.29
CA ARG A 195 -5.23 15.21 -13.15
C ARG A 195 -4.81 15.43 -14.59
N ALA A 196 -5.05 14.43 -15.43
CA ALA A 196 -4.70 14.42 -16.85
C ALA A 196 -5.81 13.72 -17.65
N PRO A 197 -6.98 14.35 -17.89
CA PRO A 197 -8.12 13.71 -18.53
C PRO A 197 -7.86 13.31 -20.00
N GLY A 198 -6.81 13.88 -20.61
CA GLY A 198 -6.38 13.51 -21.97
C GLY A 198 -5.37 12.36 -22.04
N VAL A 199 -5.07 11.70 -20.91
CA VAL A 199 -4.14 10.57 -20.85
C VAL A 199 -4.93 9.29 -20.53
N GLY A 200 -4.74 8.25 -21.32
CA GLY A 200 -5.50 7.00 -21.26
C GLY A 200 -4.69 5.84 -20.67
N ILE A 201 -4.21 5.97 -19.44
CA ILE A 201 -3.58 4.85 -18.72
C ILE A 201 -4.63 4.16 -17.84
N ASN A 202 -4.86 2.84 -18.08
CA ASN A 202 -5.98 2.09 -17.51
C ASN A 202 -5.57 1.08 -16.43
N ARG A 203 -4.27 0.88 -16.23
CA ARG A 203 -3.70 -0.05 -15.24
C ARG A 203 -2.50 0.55 -14.54
N THR A 204 -2.02 -0.12 -13.51
CA THR A 204 -0.74 0.24 -12.90
C THR A 204 0.38 0.06 -13.92
N VAL A 205 1.18 1.10 -14.13
CA VAL A 205 2.40 1.05 -14.93
C VAL A 205 3.60 1.36 -14.05
N ARG A 206 4.60 0.48 -14.05
CA ARG A 206 5.88 0.68 -13.35
C ARG A 206 6.95 0.99 -14.38
N LEU A 207 7.50 2.19 -14.34
CA LEU A 207 8.67 2.58 -15.12
C LEU A 207 9.93 2.23 -14.33
N LEU A 208 10.70 1.29 -14.85
CA LEU A 208 12.02 0.99 -14.33
C LEU A 208 13.00 2.06 -14.82
N HIS A 209 13.67 2.69 -13.87
CA HIS A 209 14.71 3.67 -14.15
C HIS A 209 15.83 3.51 -13.13
N PRO A 210 17.13 3.52 -13.53
CA PRO A 210 18.24 3.24 -12.63
C PRO A 210 18.31 4.13 -11.39
N ARG A 211 17.82 5.36 -11.49
CA ARG A 211 17.88 6.36 -10.40
C ARG A 211 16.50 6.77 -9.86
N HIS A 212 15.47 6.78 -10.69
CA HIS A 212 14.15 7.33 -10.37
C HIS A 212 13.05 6.39 -10.84
N PRO A 213 12.93 5.18 -10.24
CA PRO A 213 11.83 4.29 -10.55
C PRO A 213 10.50 4.96 -10.17
N LEU A 214 9.51 4.82 -11.05
CA LEU A 214 8.20 5.41 -10.88
C LEU A 214 7.13 4.33 -11.05
N TYR A 215 6.02 4.47 -10.34
CA TYR A 215 4.77 3.84 -10.72
C TYR A 215 3.68 4.91 -10.88
N ILE A 216 2.77 4.66 -11.80
CA ILE A 216 1.54 5.42 -11.98
C ILE A 216 0.35 4.48 -11.77
N VAL A 217 -0.62 4.92 -10.96
CA VAL A 217 -1.82 4.14 -10.65
C VAL A 217 -3.05 4.97 -10.98
N PRO A 218 -3.90 4.53 -11.92
CA PRO A 218 -5.13 5.24 -12.25
C PRO A 218 -6.15 5.16 -11.10
N ARG A 219 -6.92 6.24 -10.93
CA ARG A 219 -7.97 6.40 -9.93
C ARG A 219 -9.34 6.68 -10.53
N GLY A 220 -9.46 6.57 -11.85
CA GLY A 220 -10.64 7.00 -12.60
C GLY A 220 -10.65 8.51 -12.91
N ASP A 221 -11.52 8.92 -13.83
CA ASP A 221 -11.78 10.31 -14.20
C ASP A 221 -10.52 11.14 -14.56
N GLY A 222 -9.50 10.48 -15.13
CA GLY A 222 -8.21 11.12 -15.47
C GLY A 222 -7.37 11.49 -14.24
N ILE A 223 -7.65 10.92 -13.07
CA ILE A 223 -6.83 11.09 -11.87
C ILE A 223 -5.80 9.96 -11.78
N TYR A 224 -4.57 10.34 -11.49
CA TYR A 224 -3.43 9.41 -11.39
C TYR A 224 -2.63 9.69 -10.13
N MET A 225 -2.24 8.61 -9.46
CA MET A 225 -1.28 8.70 -8.36
C MET A 225 0.09 8.26 -8.86
N LEU A 226 1.09 9.10 -8.62
CA LEU A 226 2.50 8.83 -8.90
C LEU A 226 3.25 8.52 -7.62
N GLY A 227 4.10 7.55 -7.64
CA GLY A 227 4.95 7.22 -6.51
C GLY A 227 6.18 6.40 -6.90
N ALA A 228 7.04 6.23 -5.99
CA ALA A 228 7.26 7.04 -4.81
C ALA A 228 8.73 7.00 -4.48
N THR A 229 9.20 8.04 -3.83
CA THR A 229 10.55 8.01 -3.27
C THR A 229 10.67 6.98 -2.15
N GLN A 230 11.88 6.54 -1.89
CA GLN A 230 12.22 5.69 -0.76
C GLN A 230 13.49 6.26 -0.12
N ILE A 231 13.32 6.92 1.00
CA ILE A 231 14.38 7.65 1.69
C ILE A 231 14.46 7.16 3.13
N GLU A 232 15.63 6.75 3.59
CA GLU A 232 15.85 6.39 4.98
C GLU A 232 15.75 7.66 5.85
N SER A 233 14.54 7.94 6.30
CA SER A 233 14.21 9.13 7.09
C SER A 233 12.88 8.95 7.80
N GLU A 234 12.79 9.49 9.00
CA GLU A 234 11.56 9.54 9.80
C GLU A 234 10.76 10.84 9.57
N GLY A 235 11.27 11.73 8.72
CA GLY A 235 10.66 13.02 8.45
C GLY A 235 9.27 12.88 7.82
N ARG A 236 8.27 13.49 8.48
CA ARG A 236 6.86 13.50 8.04
C ARG A 236 6.42 14.85 7.48
N GLY A 237 7.35 15.79 7.33
CA GLY A 237 7.09 17.11 6.76
C GLY A 237 6.84 17.09 5.24
N PRO A 238 6.60 18.24 4.61
CA PRO A 238 6.35 18.36 3.17
C PRO A 238 7.44 17.72 2.30
N ALA A 239 7.06 17.32 1.07
CA ALA A 239 8.00 16.76 0.10
C ALA A 239 9.11 17.75 -0.27
N SER A 240 10.31 17.24 -0.55
CA SER A 240 11.44 18.06 -0.96
C SER A 240 11.30 18.48 -2.42
N LEU A 241 11.82 19.67 -2.77
CA LEU A 241 11.88 20.14 -4.16
C LEU A 241 12.53 19.08 -5.07
N ARG A 242 13.65 18.49 -4.64
CA ARG A 242 14.36 17.46 -5.41
C ARG A 242 13.45 16.29 -5.75
N SER A 243 12.79 15.71 -4.75
CA SER A 243 11.91 14.56 -4.93
C SER A 243 10.73 14.85 -5.84
N VAL A 244 10.13 16.05 -5.71
CA VAL A 244 9.03 16.48 -6.58
C VAL A 244 9.49 16.58 -8.02
N VAL A 245 10.63 17.22 -8.28
CA VAL A 245 11.21 17.34 -9.63
C VAL A 245 11.52 15.95 -10.22
N GLU A 246 12.10 15.06 -9.44
CA GLU A 246 12.44 13.70 -9.88
C GLU A 246 11.17 12.90 -10.26
N LEU A 247 10.13 12.93 -9.41
CA LEU A 247 8.85 12.26 -9.68
C LEU A 247 8.15 12.80 -10.92
N LEU A 248 8.04 14.13 -11.07
CA LEU A 248 7.35 14.73 -12.19
C LEU A 248 8.13 14.54 -13.51
N ASN A 249 9.46 14.59 -13.49
CA ASN A 249 10.28 14.26 -14.65
C ASN A 249 10.12 12.80 -15.08
N ALA A 250 10.05 11.87 -14.12
CA ALA A 250 9.82 10.45 -14.41
C ALA A 250 8.41 10.21 -15.01
N ALA A 251 7.41 10.94 -14.52
CA ALA A 251 6.06 10.90 -15.10
C ALA A 251 6.04 11.39 -16.55
N TYR A 252 6.70 12.50 -16.85
CA TYR A 252 6.85 13.00 -18.22
C TYR A 252 7.64 12.02 -19.10
N ALA A 253 8.65 11.36 -18.57
CA ALA A 253 9.39 10.31 -19.28
C ALA A 253 8.52 9.09 -19.59
N LEU A 254 7.57 8.75 -18.71
CA LEU A 254 6.62 7.66 -18.92
C LEU A 254 5.62 8.00 -20.03
N HIS A 255 4.97 9.16 -19.95
CA HIS A 255 3.94 9.58 -20.91
C HIS A 255 4.00 11.08 -21.17
N PRO A 256 4.23 11.54 -22.42
CA PRO A 256 4.37 12.97 -22.75
C PRO A 256 3.14 13.81 -22.37
N GLY A 257 1.94 13.25 -22.50
CA GLY A 257 0.70 13.93 -22.13
C GLY A 257 0.61 14.33 -20.64
N LEU A 258 1.43 13.71 -19.79
CA LEU A 258 1.51 14.10 -18.37
C LEU A 258 2.24 15.44 -18.15
N ALA A 259 2.91 15.99 -19.18
CA ALA A 259 3.51 17.32 -19.10
C ALA A 259 2.47 18.43 -18.82
N GLU A 260 1.25 18.26 -19.34
CA GLU A 260 0.16 19.22 -19.17
C GLU A 260 -0.80 18.84 -18.01
N ALA A 261 -0.45 17.83 -17.24
CA ALA A 261 -1.25 17.40 -16.11
C ALA A 261 -1.29 18.47 -15.01
N GLN A 262 -2.44 18.63 -14.38
CA GLN A 262 -2.58 19.46 -13.18
C GLN A 262 -2.04 18.69 -11.98
N VAL A 263 -1.14 19.28 -11.21
CA VAL A 263 -0.71 18.74 -9.93
C VAL A 263 -1.75 19.11 -8.87
N LEU A 264 -2.52 18.11 -8.44
CA LEU A 264 -3.59 18.31 -7.46
C LEU A 264 -3.05 18.29 -6.03
N GLU A 265 -2.10 17.39 -5.77
CA GLU A 265 -1.58 17.14 -4.44
C GLU A 265 -0.15 16.61 -4.49
N ILE A 266 0.66 17.03 -3.54
CA ILE A 266 1.97 16.46 -3.26
C ILE A 266 1.98 16.06 -1.80
N GLY A 267 2.26 14.79 -1.52
CA GLY A 267 2.25 14.24 -0.17
C GLY A 267 3.53 13.52 0.18
N ALA A 268 3.75 13.42 1.48
CA ALA A 268 4.89 12.70 2.04
C ALA A 268 4.55 12.15 3.42
N ASP A 269 5.01 10.94 3.72
CA ASP A 269 4.98 10.40 5.08
C ASP A 269 6.06 9.33 5.27
N ALA A 270 6.32 8.96 6.52
CA ALA A 270 7.27 7.92 6.88
C ALA A 270 6.54 6.59 7.14
N ARG A 271 6.90 5.57 6.36
CA ARG A 271 6.40 4.20 6.51
C ARG A 271 7.10 3.51 7.68
N PRO A 272 6.38 2.83 8.58
CA PRO A 272 7.00 2.06 9.65
C PRO A 272 7.65 0.80 9.09
N ALA A 273 8.91 0.55 9.41
CA ALA A 273 9.67 -0.61 8.95
C ALA A 273 10.59 -1.16 10.04
N PHE A 274 10.81 -2.46 10.04
CA PHE A 274 11.92 -3.10 10.74
C PHE A 274 13.14 -3.22 9.82
N ALA A 275 14.27 -3.63 10.36
CA ALA A 275 15.52 -3.71 9.61
C ALA A 275 15.46 -4.62 8.37
N ASP A 276 14.68 -5.70 8.44
CA ASP A 276 14.45 -6.69 7.39
C ASP A 276 13.28 -6.33 6.45
N ASN A 277 12.58 -5.22 6.70
CA ASN A 277 11.36 -4.80 5.99
C ASN A 277 10.18 -5.78 6.07
N LEU A 278 10.24 -6.78 6.95
CA LEU A 278 9.13 -7.69 7.20
C LEU A 278 8.25 -7.16 8.35
N PRO A 279 6.93 -7.31 8.27
CA PRO A 279 6.03 -6.94 9.35
C PRO A 279 6.14 -7.91 10.52
N ARG A 280 5.64 -7.49 11.67
CA ARG A 280 5.61 -8.30 12.89
C ARG A 280 4.32 -8.14 13.64
N ILE A 281 3.91 -9.23 14.28
CA ILE A 281 2.90 -9.28 15.33
C ILE A 281 3.66 -9.59 16.61
N VAL A 282 3.89 -8.59 17.47
CA VAL A 282 4.76 -8.71 18.64
C VAL A 282 3.94 -8.61 19.90
N ARG A 283 4.03 -9.61 20.79
CA ARG A 283 3.47 -9.51 22.13
C ARG A 283 4.49 -8.89 23.07
N GLN A 284 4.15 -7.75 23.63
CA GLN A 284 4.98 -7.06 24.60
C GLN A 284 4.11 -6.58 25.77
N GLU A 285 4.43 -7.04 26.98
CA GLU A 285 3.65 -6.74 28.18
C GLU A 285 2.15 -7.09 28.01
N ASP A 286 1.29 -6.08 28.11
CA ASP A 286 -0.18 -6.18 28.01
C ASP A 286 -0.70 -5.97 26.57
N ARG A 287 0.19 -5.80 25.57
CA ARG A 287 -0.15 -5.39 24.20
C ARG A 287 0.31 -6.37 23.14
N ILE A 288 -0.43 -6.33 22.04
CA ILE A 288 -0.05 -6.92 20.77
C ILE A 288 0.23 -5.76 19.81
N HIS A 289 1.43 -5.70 19.27
CA HIS A 289 1.78 -4.74 18.24
C HIS A 289 1.67 -5.37 16.85
N VAL A 290 0.93 -4.73 15.93
CA VAL A 290 0.85 -5.13 14.52
C VAL A 290 1.47 -4.00 13.70
N ASN A 291 2.71 -4.18 13.25
CA ASN A 291 3.49 -3.08 12.71
C ASN A 291 4.59 -3.52 11.72
N GLY A 292 5.29 -2.53 11.14
CA GLY A 292 6.43 -2.78 10.26
C GLY A 292 6.04 -3.14 8.82
N LEU A 293 4.83 -2.79 8.37
CA LEU A 293 4.34 -3.15 7.04
C LEU A 293 5.10 -2.46 5.89
N PHE A 294 5.99 -1.52 6.19
CA PHE A 294 6.83 -0.85 5.21
C PHE A 294 6.01 -0.28 4.05
N ARG A 295 6.38 -0.60 2.81
CA ARG A 295 5.64 -0.20 1.60
C ARG A 295 4.50 -1.16 1.23
N HIS A 296 4.35 -2.26 1.97
CA HIS A 296 3.41 -3.34 1.68
C HIS A 296 2.11 -3.26 2.49
N GLY A 297 1.76 -2.07 3.02
CA GLY A 297 0.63 -1.90 3.93
C GLY A 297 -0.68 -2.49 3.40
N TYR A 298 -1.11 -2.10 2.20
CA TYR A 298 -2.36 -2.62 1.61
C TYR A 298 -2.24 -4.07 1.12
N LEU A 299 -1.03 -4.52 0.83
CA LEU A 299 -0.76 -5.87 0.40
C LEU A 299 -0.78 -6.88 1.56
N LEU A 300 -0.27 -6.49 2.74
CA LEU A 300 -0.10 -7.40 3.87
C LEU A 300 -1.06 -7.16 5.03
N ALA A 301 -1.73 -6.00 5.12
CA ALA A 301 -2.69 -5.76 6.19
C ALA A 301 -3.80 -6.82 6.27
N PRO A 302 -4.34 -7.37 5.17
CA PRO A 302 -5.29 -8.50 5.21
C PRO A 302 -4.74 -9.73 5.93
N ALA A 303 -3.56 -10.20 5.53
CA ALA A 303 -2.94 -11.39 6.13
C ALA A 303 -2.60 -11.17 7.61
N LEU A 304 -2.04 -10.01 7.96
CA LEU A 304 -1.75 -9.67 9.36
C LEU A 304 -3.01 -9.56 10.21
N ALA A 305 -4.09 -9.00 9.67
CA ALA A 305 -5.37 -8.90 10.36
C ALA A 305 -5.93 -10.29 10.66
N ARG A 306 -5.93 -11.19 9.68
CA ARG A 306 -6.33 -12.59 9.85
C ARG A 306 -5.46 -13.29 10.90
N MET A 307 -4.14 -13.22 10.78
CA MET A 307 -3.20 -13.83 11.74
C MET A 307 -3.38 -13.28 13.16
N THR A 308 -3.62 -11.97 13.30
CA THR A 308 -3.89 -11.36 14.59
C THR A 308 -5.20 -11.87 15.20
N ALA A 309 -6.25 -11.98 14.39
CA ALA A 309 -7.53 -12.52 14.84
C ALA A 309 -7.44 -14.01 15.20
N ASP A 310 -6.74 -14.82 14.41
CA ASP A 310 -6.47 -16.23 14.69
C ASP A 310 -5.76 -16.39 16.04
N TRP A 311 -4.78 -15.53 16.31
CA TRP A 311 -4.08 -15.59 17.59
C TRP A 311 -4.92 -15.11 18.76
N VAL A 312 -5.58 -13.95 18.64
CA VAL A 312 -6.36 -13.36 19.73
C VAL A 312 -7.58 -14.21 20.11
N LEU A 313 -8.27 -14.80 19.12
CA LEU A 313 -9.51 -15.53 19.34
C LEU A 313 -9.31 -17.03 19.55
N GLU A 314 -8.28 -17.61 18.95
CA GLU A 314 -8.12 -19.05 18.87
C GLU A 314 -6.75 -19.54 19.38
N GLY A 315 -5.84 -18.62 19.74
CA GLY A 315 -4.48 -18.95 20.22
C GLY A 315 -3.55 -19.54 19.14
N LYS A 316 -3.93 -19.43 17.85
CA LYS A 316 -3.12 -19.93 16.74
C LYS A 316 -1.89 -19.07 16.51
N THR A 317 -0.74 -19.67 16.33
CA THR A 317 0.52 -19.00 16.00
C THR A 317 0.69 -18.81 14.49
N SER A 318 1.49 -17.85 14.08
CA SER A 318 1.80 -17.55 12.69
C SER A 318 3.27 -17.17 12.50
N GLU A 319 3.73 -17.14 11.26
CA GLU A 319 5.13 -16.86 10.90
C GLU A 319 5.62 -15.45 11.32
N PHE A 320 4.72 -14.46 11.45
CA PHE A 320 5.06 -13.08 11.87
C PHE A 320 4.87 -12.85 13.36
N LEU A 321 4.49 -13.87 14.12
CA LEU A 321 4.34 -13.78 15.57
C LEU A 321 5.69 -13.91 16.26
N GLN A 322 6.01 -12.93 17.16
CA GLN A 322 7.25 -12.87 17.96
C GLN A 322 6.95 -12.56 19.43
#